data_45d4aa73e20d65f14fa570ca2acd7605
#
_entry.id   45d4aa73e20d65f14fa570ca2acd7605
#
_cell.length_a   1.000
_cell.length_b   1.000
_cell.length_c   1.000
_cell.angle_alpha   90.00
_cell.angle_beta   90.00
_cell.angle_gamma   90.00
#
_symmetry.space_group_name_H-M   'P 1'
#
loop_
_entity.id
_entity.type
_entity.pdbx_description
1 polymer ?
#
loop_
_entity_poly.entity_id
_entity_poly.type
_entity_poly.pdbx_seq_one_letter_code
_entity_poly.pdbx_strand_id
1 'polypeptide(L)'
;MNFDLNNNQFLSGGLVLMILGGLLAYFRTVPLKMYSLFERFFIIKIDIQDDDESHQWMKVWLSKRLEKTLSISVLSRKKGDNENYYEDDEDANPRINKPLVYFVPGIGTYFFWYKKRLVILNRDRREKNASNNADKESMSISIFSRNKKIAKELIEEARDYAIPDDNKINIRYAGPHAYWTNSVRVNPRKIDTVILEDNIGERILDDIKDFKSKKDWYLNSGIPYRRGYLLYGQP
;
A
#
# COMPACT_ATOMS: atom_id res chain seq x y z
N MET A 1 -59.99 -40.36 19.05
CA MET A 1 -59.95 -38.99 19.57
C MET A 1 -59.77 -38.05 18.38
N ASN A 2 -60.88 -37.57 17.83
CA ASN A 2 -60.84 -36.60 16.74
C ASN A 2 -60.57 -35.23 17.37
N PHE A 3 -59.40 -34.67 17.12
CA PHE A 3 -59.10 -33.28 17.49
C PHE A 3 -59.82 -32.36 16.49
N ASP A 4 -61.00 -31.86 16.88
CA ASP A 4 -61.70 -30.83 16.15
C ASP A 4 -60.98 -29.49 16.35
N LEU A 5 -60.11 -29.18 15.42
CA LEU A 5 -59.34 -27.91 15.37
C LEU A 5 -60.27 -26.68 15.17
N ASN A 6 -61.50 -26.89 14.70
CA ASN A 6 -62.40 -25.81 14.35
C ASN A 6 -63.17 -25.20 15.51
N ASN A 7 -63.20 -25.83 16.69
CA ASN A 7 -64.01 -25.36 17.81
C ASN A 7 -63.23 -24.81 19.01
N ASN A 8 -61.91 -24.72 18.86
CA ASN A 8 -61.08 -24.23 19.98
C ASN A 8 -60.34 -22.93 19.56
N GLN A 9 -60.99 -21.80 19.84
CA GLN A 9 -60.48 -20.45 19.50
C GLN A 9 -59.07 -20.20 20.08
N PHE A 10 -58.73 -20.84 21.19
CA PHE A 10 -57.39 -20.73 21.80
C PHE A 10 -56.30 -21.46 20.99
N LEU A 11 -56.61 -22.61 20.45
CA LEU A 11 -55.67 -23.38 19.62
C LEU A 11 -55.47 -22.72 18.25
N SER A 12 -56.52 -22.21 17.62
CA SER A 12 -56.43 -21.51 16.35
C SER A 12 -55.69 -20.19 16.48
N GLY A 13 -55.91 -19.41 17.53
CA GLY A 13 -55.18 -18.18 17.84
C GLY A 13 -53.71 -18.41 18.12
N GLY A 14 -53.38 -19.47 18.87
CA GLY A 14 -52.03 -19.89 19.18
C GLY A 14 -51.24 -20.30 17.92
N LEU A 15 -51.89 -21.07 17.01
CA LEU A 15 -51.32 -21.47 15.73
C LEU A 15 -51.06 -20.27 14.82
N VAL A 16 -52.00 -19.32 14.72
CA VAL A 16 -51.83 -18.09 13.94
C VAL A 16 -50.66 -17.26 14.49
N LEU A 17 -50.59 -17.08 15.80
CA LEU A 17 -49.47 -16.36 16.44
C LEU A 17 -48.13 -17.08 16.23
N MET A 18 -48.09 -18.42 16.26
CA MET A 18 -46.90 -19.21 16.01
C MET A 18 -46.43 -19.05 14.55
N ILE A 19 -47.36 -19.10 13.60
CA ILE A 19 -47.04 -18.89 12.17
C ILE A 19 -46.57 -17.46 11.92
N LEU A 20 -47.27 -16.46 12.50
CA LEU A 20 -46.91 -15.06 12.36
C LEU A 20 -45.55 -14.76 12.99
N GLY A 21 -45.29 -15.30 14.19
CA GLY A 21 -44.00 -15.20 14.86
C GLY A 21 -42.87 -15.87 14.08
N GLY A 22 -43.13 -17.04 13.50
CA GLY A 22 -42.19 -17.75 12.61
C GLY A 22 -41.90 -16.96 11.34
N LEU A 23 -42.91 -16.37 10.70
CA LEU A 23 -42.75 -15.50 9.53
C LEU A 23 -41.96 -14.24 9.88
N LEU A 24 -42.23 -13.58 10.97
CA LEU A 24 -41.48 -12.38 11.41
C LEU A 24 -40.00 -12.73 11.71
N ALA A 25 -39.75 -13.86 12.38
CA ALA A 25 -38.40 -14.33 12.62
C ALA A 25 -37.66 -14.66 11.29
N TYR A 26 -38.37 -15.27 10.34
CA TYR A 26 -37.83 -15.57 9.01
C TYR A 26 -37.50 -14.29 8.25
N PHE A 27 -38.41 -13.32 8.17
CA PHE A 27 -38.18 -12.02 7.53
C PHE A 27 -37.08 -11.19 8.20
N ARG A 28 -36.79 -11.40 9.46
CA ARG A 28 -35.67 -10.77 10.16
C ARG A 28 -34.32 -11.41 9.82
N THR A 29 -34.25 -12.72 9.71
CA THR A 29 -32.97 -13.46 9.57
C THR A 29 -32.53 -13.65 8.12
N VAL A 30 -33.47 -13.83 7.19
CA VAL A 30 -33.18 -14.07 5.77
C VAL A 30 -32.47 -12.89 5.10
N PRO A 31 -32.92 -11.62 5.27
CA PRO A 31 -32.23 -10.49 4.67
C PRO A 31 -30.78 -10.36 5.14
N LEU A 32 -30.51 -10.62 6.41
CA LEU A 32 -29.15 -10.56 6.96
C LEU A 32 -28.23 -11.63 6.34
N LYS A 33 -28.75 -12.86 6.19
CA LYS A 33 -27.99 -13.94 5.51
C LYS A 33 -27.79 -13.63 4.02
N MET A 34 -28.79 -13.12 3.34
CA MET A 34 -28.66 -12.70 1.94
C MET A 34 -27.66 -11.54 1.79
N TYR A 35 -27.68 -10.57 2.70
CA TYR A 35 -26.70 -9.49 2.70
C TYR A 35 -25.26 -10.02 2.86
N SER A 36 -25.02 -10.92 3.81
CA SER A 36 -23.69 -11.50 4.01
C SER A 36 -23.21 -12.33 2.80
N LEU A 37 -24.12 -13.04 2.12
CA LEU A 37 -23.80 -13.73 0.88
C LEU A 37 -23.50 -12.75 -0.24
N PHE A 38 -24.30 -11.69 -0.40
CA PHE A 38 -24.06 -10.64 -1.37
C PHE A 38 -22.71 -9.98 -1.15
N GLU A 39 -22.40 -9.60 0.09
CA GLU A 39 -21.11 -9.03 0.46
C GLU A 39 -19.95 -9.95 0.08
N ARG A 40 -20.04 -11.24 0.40
CA ARG A 40 -19.00 -12.23 0.09
C ARG A 40 -18.77 -12.44 -1.42
N PHE A 41 -19.81 -12.31 -2.25
CA PHE A 41 -19.71 -12.54 -3.69
C PHE A 41 -19.43 -11.29 -4.51
N PHE A 42 -19.82 -10.11 -4.03
CA PHE A 42 -19.79 -8.88 -4.84
C PHE A 42 -18.87 -7.79 -4.26
N ILE A 43 -18.35 -7.95 -3.05
CA ILE A 43 -17.51 -6.96 -2.41
C ILE A 43 -16.14 -7.55 -2.12
N ILE A 44 -15.10 -6.87 -2.59
CA ILE A 44 -13.71 -7.16 -2.25
C ILE A 44 -13.35 -6.25 -1.09
N LYS A 45 -12.93 -6.84 0.03
CA LYS A 45 -12.41 -6.11 1.18
C LYS A 45 -10.89 -6.17 1.21
N ILE A 46 -10.25 -5.04 1.46
CA ILE A 46 -8.81 -4.89 1.67
C ILE A 46 -8.65 -4.23 3.03
N ASP A 47 -7.99 -4.91 3.95
CA ASP A 47 -7.69 -4.38 5.26
C ASP A 47 -6.19 -4.05 5.31
N ILE A 48 -5.87 -2.80 5.62
CA ILE A 48 -4.51 -2.26 5.65
C ILE A 48 -4.22 -1.83 7.08
N GLN A 49 -3.18 -2.39 7.67
CA GLN A 49 -2.75 -2.07 9.02
C GLN A 49 -1.80 -0.87 9.01
N ASP A 50 -1.70 -0.16 10.13
CA ASP A 50 -0.90 1.07 10.27
C ASP A 50 0.61 0.83 10.17
N ASP A 51 1.07 -0.37 10.52
CA ASP A 51 2.46 -0.82 10.42
C ASP A 51 2.90 -1.26 9.02
N ASP A 52 1.95 -1.34 8.06
CA ASP A 52 2.24 -1.69 6.68
C ASP A 52 2.58 -0.43 5.85
N GLU A 53 3.62 -0.50 5.03
CA GLU A 53 3.99 0.60 4.13
C GLU A 53 2.85 1.02 3.19
N SER A 54 2.00 0.08 2.80
CA SER A 54 0.85 0.35 1.94
C SER A 54 -0.15 1.33 2.58
N HIS A 55 -0.18 1.42 3.91
CA HIS A 55 -0.98 2.41 4.63
C HIS A 55 -0.53 3.85 4.31
N GLN A 56 0.79 4.08 4.24
CA GLN A 56 1.35 5.38 3.88
C GLN A 56 1.11 5.70 2.39
N TRP A 57 1.31 4.73 1.50
CA TRP A 57 1.04 4.94 0.07
C TRP A 57 -0.41 5.30 -0.18
N MET A 58 -1.32 4.60 0.49
CA MET A 58 -2.74 4.84 0.36
C MET A 58 -3.12 6.22 0.91
N LYS A 59 -2.57 6.66 2.04
CA LYS A 59 -2.79 8.02 2.57
C LYS A 59 -2.39 9.10 1.55
N VAL A 60 -1.21 8.97 0.95
CA VAL A 60 -0.70 9.92 -0.04
C VAL A 60 -1.56 9.91 -1.30
N TRP A 61 -1.99 8.74 -1.79
CA TRP A 61 -2.85 8.63 -2.96
C TRP A 61 -4.25 9.22 -2.70
N LEU A 62 -4.81 8.97 -1.52
CA LEU A 62 -6.12 9.48 -1.12
C LEU A 62 -6.13 11.00 -0.96
N SER A 63 -5.01 11.63 -0.61
CA SER A 63 -4.93 13.08 -0.50
C SER A 63 -5.32 13.79 -1.79
N LYS A 64 -4.97 13.21 -2.94
CA LYS A 64 -5.36 13.72 -4.26
C LYS A 64 -6.80 13.37 -4.65
N ARG A 65 -7.27 12.19 -4.27
CA ARG A 65 -8.60 11.69 -4.68
C ARG A 65 -9.74 12.33 -3.90
N LEU A 66 -9.51 12.67 -2.65
CA LEU A 66 -10.51 13.13 -1.71
C LEU A 66 -10.26 14.57 -1.23
N GLU A 67 -9.72 15.43 -2.10
CA GLU A 67 -9.46 16.86 -1.80
C GLU A 67 -10.69 17.64 -1.29
N LYS A 68 -11.89 17.22 -1.69
CA LYS A 68 -13.14 17.92 -1.35
C LYS A 68 -13.73 17.51 -0.01
N THR A 69 -13.07 16.65 0.75
CA THR A 69 -13.59 16.24 2.07
C THR A 69 -13.34 17.31 3.12
N LEU A 70 -14.34 17.56 3.97
CA LEU A 70 -14.24 18.55 5.04
C LEU A 70 -13.49 18.00 6.28
N SER A 71 -13.48 16.68 6.48
CA SER A 71 -12.70 16.05 7.54
C SER A 71 -11.31 15.71 7.02
N ILE A 72 -10.31 16.42 7.51
CA ILE A 72 -8.92 16.30 7.05
C ILE A 72 -7.99 15.96 8.22
N SER A 73 -7.01 15.13 7.92
CA SER A 73 -5.83 14.88 8.76
C SER A 73 -4.59 15.36 8.03
N VAL A 74 -3.58 15.80 8.75
CA VAL A 74 -2.33 16.25 8.15
C VAL A 74 -1.29 15.16 8.26
N LEU A 75 -0.69 14.82 7.13
CA LEU A 75 0.47 13.94 7.05
C LEU A 75 1.67 14.77 6.59
N SER A 76 2.66 14.93 7.45
CA SER A 76 3.94 15.55 7.09
C SER A 76 4.96 14.47 6.81
N ARG A 77 5.64 14.56 5.67
CA ARG A 77 6.70 13.66 5.27
C ARG A 77 7.95 14.46 4.98
N LYS A 78 9.05 14.18 5.68
CA LYS A 78 10.33 14.76 5.29
C LYS A 78 10.70 14.27 3.90
N LYS A 79 11.23 15.15 3.07
CA LYS A 79 11.74 14.81 1.75
C LYS A 79 12.97 13.94 1.96
N GLY A 80 12.84 12.62 1.90
CA GLY A 80 13.93 11.69 2.21
C GLY A 80 13.62 10.67 3.31
N ASP A 81 12.40 10.59 3.84
CA ASP A 81 12.03 9.66 4.93
C ASP A 81 12.15 8.15 4.58
N ASN A 82 12.56 7.80 3.34
CA ASN A 82 13.15 6.49 3.04
C ASN A 82 14.68 6.49 3.22
N GLU A 83 15.25 7.59 3.69
CA GLU A 83 16.67 7.82 3.91
C GLU A 83 16.80 8.25 5.37
N ASN A 84 17.30 7.35 6.22
CA ASN A 84 17.74 7.71 7.56
C ASN A 84 18.94 8.68 7.40
N TYR A 85 18.65 9.95 7.25
CA TYR A 85 19.64 11.01 7.31
C TYR A 85 19.94 11.30 8.78
N TYR A 86 21.06 10.81 9.25
CA TYR A 86 21.80 11.49 10.31
C TYR A 86 22.68 12.52 9.60
N GLU A 87 22.14 13.66 9.30
CA GLU A 87 22.90 14.84 8.95
C GLU A 87 23.42 15.46 10.25
N ASP A 88 24.68 15.16 10.58
CA ASP A 88 25.50 16.03 11.43
C ASP A 88 26.06 17.24 10.63
N ASP A 89 25.40 17.63 9.56
CA ASP A 89 25.77 18.83 8.81
C ASP A 89 25.14 20.07 9.47
N GLU A 90 25.92 20.71 10.31
CA GLU A 90 25.62 22.04 10.91
C GLU A 90 25.32 23.11 9.83
N ASP A 91 25.63 22.85 8.55
CA ASP A 91 25.42 23.75 7.41
C ASP A 91 24.16 23.42 6.56
N ALA A 92 23.31 22.50 7.00
CA ALA A 92 22.08 22.16 6.27
C ALA A 92 21.15 23.38 6.20
N ASN A 93 21.06 23.99 5.02
CA ASN A 93 20.17 25.13 4.80
C ASN A 93 18.71 24.73 5.05
N PRO A 94 18.06 25.21 6.13
CA PRO A 94 16.73 24.78 6.54
C PRO A 94 15.63 25.09 5.52
N ARG A 95 15.95 25.87 4.48
CA ARG A 95 15.02 26.23 3.39
C ARG A 95 14.90 25.13 2.34
N ILE A 96 15.84 24.16 2.27
CA ILE A 96 15.86 23.10 1.25
C ILE A 96 15.07 21.87 1.70
N ASN A 97 14.91 21.68 3.01
CA ASN A 97 14.31 20.48 3.61
C ASN A 97 12.91 20.71 4.22
N LYS A 98 12.10 21.57 3.61
CA LYS A 98 10.71 21.71 4.08
C LYS A 98 9.96 20.38 3.90
N PRO A 99 9.33 19.84 4.96
CA PRO A 99 8.56 18.63 4.85
C PRO A 99 7.40 18.79 3.87
N LEU A 100 7.14 17.76 3.07
CA LEU A 100 5.96 17.71 2.24
C LEU A 100 4.74 17.49 3.14
N VAL A 101 3.72 18.31 2.96
CA VAL A 101 2.48 18.24 3.73
C VAL A 101 1.38 17.71 2.82
N TYR A 102 0.76 16.61 3.23
CA TYR A 102 -0.39 16.03 2.57
C TYR A 102 -1.62 16.20 3.44
N PHE A 103 -2.70 16.68 2.85
CA PHE A 103 -4.01 16.71 3.49
C PHE A 103 -4.75 15.43 3.11
N VAL A 104 -4.88 14.53 4.06
CA VAL A 104 -5.51 13.23 3.85
C VAL A 104 -6.89 13.22 4.49
N PRO A 105 -7.84 12.42 3.99
CA PRO A 105 -9.15 12.28 4.65
C PRO A 105 -8.95 11.89 6.10
N GLY A 106 -9.71 12.49 7.02
CA GLY A 106 -9.69 12.17 8.45
C GLY A 106 -10.23 10.77 8.75
N ILE A 107 -10.50 10.51 10.03
CA ILE A 107 -11.19 9.29 10.47
C ILE A 107 -12.65 9.37 10.00
N GLY A 108 -13.20 8.25 9.50
CA GLY A 108 -14.57 8.15 9.03
C GLY A 108 -14.71 7.31 7.76
N THR A 109 -15.92 7.32 7.21
CA THR A 109 -16.28 6.55 6.02
C THR A 109 -16.42 7.50 4.84
N TYR A 110 -15.76 7.14 3.73
CA TYR A 110 -15.73 7.91 2.50
C TYR A 110 -16.15 7.06 1.32
N PHE A 111 -16.80 7.70 0.34
CA PHE A 111 -17.27 7.05 -0.88
C PHE A 111 -16.63 7.74 -2.08
N PHE A 112 -16.08 6.95 -3.00
CA PHE A 112 -15.53 7.47 -4.24
C PHE A 112 -15.62 6.45 -5.38
N TRP A 113 -15.44 6.90 -6.60
CA TRP A 113 -15.44 6.04 -7.78
C TRP A 113 -14.01 5.73 -8.22
N TYR A 114 -13.74 4.45 -8.43
CA TYR A 114 -12.49 3.98 -9.01
C TYR A 114 -12.79 3.05 -10.18
N LYS A 115 -12.30 3.41 -11.39
CA LYS A 115 -12.54 2.66 -12.65
C LYS A 115 -14.02 2.23 -12.80
N LYS A 116 -14.95 3.16 -12.63
CA LYS A 116 -16.41 2.96 -12.70
C LYS A 116 -16.96 1.98 -11.62
N ARG A 117 -16.27 1.76 -10.56
CA ARG A 117 -16.69 0.95 -9.41
C ARG A 117 -16.79 1.82 -8.16
N LEU A 118 -17.84 1.60 -7.39
CA LEU A 118 -17.98 2.27 -6.10
C LEU A 118 -16.98 1.67 -5.12
N VAL A 119 -16.25 2.53 -4.45
CA VAL A 119 -15.29 2.18 -3.40
C VAL A 119 -15.72 2.87 -2.11
N ILE A 120 -15.76 2.11 -1.05
CA ILE A 120 -16.01 2.57 0.30
C ILE A 120 -14.70 2.45 1.07
N LEU A 121 -14.21 3.57 1.55
CA LEU A 121 -13.05 3.65 2.44
C LEU A 121 -13.56 3.89 3.85
N ASN A 122 -13.17 3.05 4.78
CA ASN A 122 -13.38 3.28 6.21
C ASN A 122 -12.02 3.42 6.90
N ARG A 123 -11.80 4.56 7.56
CA ARG A 123 -10.65 4.81 8.43
C ARG A 123 -11.13 4.86 9.86
N ASP A 124 -10.56 4.02 10.68
CA ASP A 124 -10.91 3.90 12.09
C ASP A 124 -9.65 3.97 12.96
N ARG A 125 -9.80 4.49 14.16
CA ARG A 125 -8.77 4.51 15.18
C ARG A 125 -9.16 3.53 16.27
N ARG A 126 -8.39 2.48 16.47
CA ARG A 126 -8.58 1.57 17.58
C ARG A 126 -8.03 2.22 18.84
N GLU A 127 -8.92 2.39 19.82
CA GLU A 127 -8.54 2.86 21.15
C GLU A 127 -7.54 1.91 21.81
N LYS A 128 -6.69 2.50 22.66
CA LYS A 128 -5.65 1.81 23.43
C LYS A 128 -6.22 0.64 24.22
N ASN A 129 -5.75 -0.56 23.95
CA ASN A 129 -5.83 -1.62 24.96
C ASN A 129 -4.71 -1.39 25.98
N ALA A 130 -4.99 -1.65 27.27
CA ALA A 130 -4.13 -1.37 28.43
C ALA A 130 -2.69 -1.92 28.34
N SER A 131 -2.36 -2.75 27.34
CA SER A 131 -1.03 -3.34 27.14
C SER A 131 -0.22 -2.73 25.97
N ASN A 132 -0.83 -1.89 25.12
CA ASN A 132 -0.14 -1.29 23.96
C ASN A 132 -0.37 0.22 23.94
N ASN A 133 0.70 0.98 24.16
CA ASN A 133 0.67 2.43 24.38
C ASN A 133 0.51 3.28 23.11
N ALA A 134 0.27 2.69 21.95
CA ALA A 134 0.13 3.40 20.67
C ALA A 134 -1.29 3.26 20.11
N ASP A 135 -1.90 4.40 19.75
CA ASP A 135 -3.13 4.42 18.97
C ASP A 135 -2.83 3.82 17.58
N LYS A 136 -3.43 2.67 17.26
CA LYS A 136 -3.31 2.06 15.94
C LYS A 136 -4.45 2.50 15.05
N GLU A 137 -4.10 3.02 13.88
CA GLU A 137 -5.08 3.28 12.82
C GLU A 137 -5.33 2.00 12.02
N SER A 138 -6.53 1.82 11.55
CA SER A 138 -6.88 0.78 10.58
C SER A 138 -7.59 1.41 9.40
N MET A 139 -7.29 0.92 8.21
CA MET A 139 -7.91 1.36 6.98
C MET A 139 -8.52 0.15 6.29
N SER A 140 -9.81 0.16 6.02
CA SER A 140 -10.48 -0.87 5.24
C SER A 140 -11.08 -0.27 3.98
N ILE A 141 -10.87 -0.95 2.86
CA ILE A 141 -11.34 -0.54 1.54
C ILE A 141 -12.26 -1.63 1.00
N SER A 142 -13.51 -1.27 0.73
CA SER A 142 -14.50 -2.16 0.14
C SER A 142 -14.79 -1.75 -1.30
N ILE A 143 -14.55 -2.64 -2.24
CA ILE A 143 -14.72 -2.39 -3.68
C ILE A 143 -15.87 -3.24 -4.19
N PHE A 144 -16.89 -2.61 -4.80
CA PHE A 144 -17.97 -3.33 -5.46
C PHE A 144 -17.48 -3.95 -6.78
N SER A 145 -16.88 -5.14 -6.67
CA SER A 145 -16.35 -5.89 -7.81
C SER A 145 -16.19 -7.37 -7.46
N ARG A 146 -16.32 -8.23 -8.48
CA ARG A 146 -15.97 -9.66 -8.39
C ARG A 146 -14.53 -9.94 -8.84
N ASN A 147 -13.89 -8.98 -9.52
CA ASN A 147 -12.56 -9.15 -10.07
C ASN A 147 -11.51 -8.59 -9.12
N LYS A 148 -10.75 -9.48 -8.47
CA LYS A 148 -9.65 -9.13 -7.56
C LYS A 148 -8.53 -8.31 -8.22
N LYS A 149 -8.42 -8.34 -9.55
CA LYS A 149 -7.43 -7.57 -10.29
C LYS A 149 -7.56 -6.06 -10.03
N ILE A 150 -8.81 -5.56 -9.89
CA ILE A 150 -9.06 -4.14 -9.59
C ILE A 150 -8.48 -3.72 -8.24
N ALA A 151 -8.58 -4.59 -7.24
CA ALA A 151 -8.00 -4.33 -5.93
C ALA A 151 -6.47 -4.24 -5.99
N LYS A 152 -5.84 -5.16 -6.74
CA LYS A 152 -4.39 -5.14 -6.96
C LYS A 152 -3.95 -3.89 -7.70
N GLU A 153 -4.62 -3.53 -8.79
CA GLU A 153 -4.36 -2.32 -9.57
C GLU A 153 -4.48 -1.04 -8.71
N LEU A 154 -5.46 -0.99 -7.79
CA LEU A 154 -5.63 0.15 -6.89
C LEU A 154 -4.42 0.33 -5.96
N ILE A 155 -3.94 -0.77 -5.35
CA ILE A 155 -2.77 -0.72 -4.46
C ILE A 155 -1.49 -0.39 -5.24
N GLU A 156 -1.32 -0.97 -6.45
CA GLU A 156 -0.18 -0.67 -7.31
C GLU A 156 -0.18 0.80 -7.74
N GLU A 157 -1.33 1.35 -8.14
CA GLU A 157 -1.47 2.78 -8.47
C GLU A 157 -1.14 3.67 -7.27
N ALA A 158 -1.59 3.28 -6.07
CA ALA A 158 -1.28 4.03 -4.85
C ALA A 158 0.22 3.99 -4.52
N ARG A 159 0.88 2.84 -4.69
CA ARG A 159 2.33 2.70 -4.52
C ARG A 159 3.10 3.58 -5.51
N ASP A 160 2.77 3.47 -6.80
CA ASP A 160 3.49 4.18 -7.87
C ASP A 160 3.31 5.70 -7.74
N TYR A 161 2.16 6.14 -7.21
CA TYR A 161 1.92 7.54 -6.89
C TYR A 161 2.71 8.03 -5.66
N ALA A 162 2.79 7.19 -4.62
CA ALA A 162 3.47 7.55 -3.37
C ALA A 162 5.00 7.44 -3.47
N ILE A 163 5.49 6.54 -4.34
CA ILE A 163 6.92 6.29 -4.59
C ILE A 163 7.15 6.51 -6.08
N PRO A 164 7.23 7.77 -6.52
CA PRO A 164 7.52 8.05 -7.92
C PRO A 164 8.91 7.51 -8.26
N ASP A 165 8.99 6.80 -9.38
CA ASP A 165 10.27 6.39 -9.96
C ASP A 165 10.96 7.64 -10.51
N ASP A 166 11.87 8.19 -9.70
CA ASP A 166 12.64 9.39 -10.05
C ASP A 166 13.94 9.06 -10.79
N ASN A 167 14.15 7.80 -11.19
CA ASN A 167 15.36 7.32 -11.86
C ASN A 167 16.68 7.63 -11.15
N LYS A 168 16.63 7.97 -9.83
CA LYS A 168 17.85 8.28 -9.08
C LYS A 168 18.60 7.03 -8.68
N ILE A 169 19.91 7.16 -8.63
CA ILE A 169 20.83 6.11 -8.19
C ILE A 169 21.08 6.26 -6.71
N ASN A 170 20.92 5.16 -5.96
CA ASN A 170 21.24 5.10 -4.54
C ASN A 170 22.71 4.72 -4.37
N ILE A 171 23.53 5.61 -3.84
CA ILE A 171 24.93 5.36 -3.53
C ILE A 171 25.04 5.12 -2.03
N ARG A 172 25.62 3.98 -1.65
CA ARG A 172 25.92 3.64 -0.27
C ARG A 172 27.41 3.55 -0.08
N TYR A 173 27.89 4.01 1.07
CA TYR A 173 29.29 3.94 1.44
C TYR A 173 29.46 2.96 2.59
N ALA A 174 30.64 2.33 2.67
CA ALA A 174 30.99 1.51 3.82
C ALA A 174 31.26 2.43 5.04
N GLY A 175 30.54 2.21 6.11
CA GLY A 175 30.73 2.93 7.38
C GLY A 175 31.85 2.34 8.23
N PRO A 176 32.33 3.06 9.27
CA PRO A 176 33.49 2.67 10.06
C PRO A 176 33.31 1.39 10.87
N HIS A 177 32.09 0.92 11.09
CA HIS A 177 31.76 -0.28 11.87
C HIS A 177 31.23 -1.43 11.01
N ALA A 178 31.73 -1.58 9.78
CA ALA A 178 31.34 -2.62 8.81
C ALA A 178 29.84 -2.64 8.46
N TYR A 179 29.15 -1.51 8.58
CA TYR A 179 27.79 -1.35 8.08
C TYR A 179 27.77 -0.42 6.87
N TRP A 180 26.73 -0.58 6.04
CA TRP A 180 26.50 0.35 4.95
C TRP A 180 25.85 1.63 5.46
N THR A 181 26.41 2.78 5.07
CA THR A 181 25.78 4.07 5.36
C THR A 181 24.44 4.19 4.64
N ASN A 182 23.64 5.15 5.07
CA ASN A 182 22.43 5.51 4.36
C ASN A 182 22.74 5.91 2.92
N SER A 183 21.81 5.63 2.01
CA SER A 183 22.01 5.89 0.61
C SER A 183 21.91 7.39 0.31
N VAL A 184 22.86 7.92 -0.43
CA VAL A 184 22.75 9.24 -1.07
C VAL A 184 22.10 9.07 -2.43
N ARG A 185 21.02 9.80 -2.68
CA ARG A 185 20.28 9.73 -3.96
C ARG A 185 20.82 10.79 -4.91
N VAL A 186 21.43 10.34 -6.01
CA VAL A 186 22.00 11.20 -7.05
C VAL A 186 21.30 11.01 -8.39
N ASN A 187 21.24 12.06 -9.18
CA ASN A 187 20.73 11.94 -10.53
C ASN A 187 21.71 11.11 -11.37
N PRO A 188 21.24 10.17 -12.21
CA PRO A 188 22.09 9.40 -13.08
C PRO A 188 22.83 10.33 -14.05
N ARG A 189 24.13 10.17 -14.15
CA ARG A 189 24.93 10.90 -15.13
C ARG A 189 24.89 10.15 -16.46
N LYS A 190 24.58 10.83 -17.54
CA LYS A 190 24.62 10.23 -18.87
C LYS A 190 26.07 9.88 -19.25
N ILE A 191 26.28 8.72 -19.84
CA ILE A 191 27.59 8.24 -20.21
C ILE A 191 28.27 9.17 -21.21
N ASP A 192 27.50 9.78 -22.10
CA ASP A 192 28.01 10.73 -23.13
C ASP A 192 28.66 11.98 -22.52
N THR A 193 28.39 12.25 -21.24
CA THR A 193 29.01 13.36 -20.50
C THR A 193 30.32 12.97 -19.81
N VAL A 194 30.71 11.70 -19.88
CA VAL A 194 31.94 11.20 -19.29
C VAL A 194 33.01 11.12 -20.40
N ILE A 195 33.91 12.06 -20.37
CA ILE A 195 34.99 12.13 -21.31
C ILE A 195 36.15 11.28 -20.79
N LEU A 196 36.47 10.21 -21.50
CA LEU A 196 37.59 9.30 -21.22
C LEU A 196 38.49 9.23 -22.46
N GLU A 197 39.73 8.82 -22.26
CA GLU A 197 40.64 8.56 -23.36
C GLU A 197 40.07 7.48 -24.29
N ASP A 198 40.49 7.52 -25.55
CA ASP A 198 40.12 6.67 -26.69
C ASP A 198 39.33 5.40 -26.36
N ASN A 199 38.01 5.46 -26.56
CA ASN A 199 37.07 4.33 -26.52
C ASN A 199 37.02 3.51 -25.22
N ILE A 200 37.64 3.97 -24.13
CA ILE A 200 37.61 3.25 -22.84
C ILE A 200 36.17 3.12 -22.35
N GLY A 201 35.35 4.18 -22.44
CA GLY A 201 33.95 4.18 -22.06
C GLY A 201 33.12 3.15 -22.82
N GLU A 202 33.29 3.09 -24.14
CA GLU A 202 32.61 2.12 -25.02
C GLU A 202 33.03 0.68 -24.69
N ARG A 203 34.30 0.43 -24.51
CA ARG A 203 34.84 -0.89 -24.15
C ARG A 203 34.27 -1.38 -22.81
N ILE A 204 34.19 -0.52 -21.79
CA ILE A 204 33.60 -0.88 -20.48
C ILE A 204 32.12 -1.18 -20.65
N LEU A 205 31.40 -0.37 -21.42
CA LEU A 205 29.95 -0.60 -21.64
C LEU A 205 29.69 -1.93 -22.36
N ASP A 206 30.49 -2.24 -23.36
CA ASP A 206 30.36 -3.47 -24.13
C ASP A 206 30.74 -4.70 -23.30
N ASP A 207 31.76 -4.61 -22.44
CA ASP A 207 32.10 -5.67 -21.48
C ASP A 207 30.97 -5.88 -20.47
N ILE A 208 30.35 -4.81 -19.96
CA ILE A 208 29.19 -4.91 -19.06
C ILE A 208 27.99 -5.54 -19.76
N LYS A 209 27.69 -5.15 -20.99
CA LYS A 209 26.58 -5.74 -21.77
C LYS A 209 26.84 -7.23 -22.02
N ASP A 210 28.05 -7.60 -22.43
CA ASP A 210 28.45 -8.97 -22.65
C ASP A 210 28.34 -9.81 -21.35
N PHE A 211 28.86 -9.30 -20.25
CA PHE A 211 28.70 -9.94 -18.94
C PHE A 211 27.24 -10.16 -18.56
N LYS A 212 26.38 -9.15 -18.72
CA LYS A 212 24.94 -9.27 -18.42
C LYS A 212 24.26 -10.31 -19.31
N SER A 213 24.62 -10.41 -20.58
CA SER A 213 24.05 -11.39 -21.52
C SER A 213 24.40 -12.83 -21.17
N LYS A 214 25.55 -13.05 -20.54
CA LYS A 214 26.10 -14.36 -20.20
C LYS A 214 25.68 -14.92 -18.83
N LYS A 215 24.68 -14.32 -18.18
CA LYS A 215 24.24 -14.74 -16.84
C LYS A 215 23.94 -16.24 -16.75
N ASP A 216 23.17 -16.77 -17.70
CA ASP A 216 22.78 -18.18 -17.71
C ASP A 216 23.98 -19.11 -17.98
N TRP A 217 24.95 -18.67 -18.80
CA TRP A 217 26.16 -19.40 -19.01
C TRP A 217 26.99 -19.57 -17.73
N TYR A 218 27.14 -18.48 -16.92
CA TYR A 218 27.82 -18.55 -15.62
C TYR A 218 27.12 -19.53 -14.66
N LEU A 219 25.78 -19.45 -14.57
CA LEU A 219 25.00 -20.32 -13.71
C LEU A 219 25.11 -21.80 -14.12
N ASN A 220 25.02 -22.08 -15.42
CA ASN A 220 25.12 -23.44 -15.96
C ASN A 220 26.53 -24.01 -15.80
N SER A 221 27.56 -23.16 -15.85
CA SER A 221 28.97 -23.56 -15.69
C SER A 221 29.39 -23.68 -14.21
N GLY A 222 28.50 -23.38 -13.23
CA GLY A 222 28.85 -23.40 -11.81
C GLY A 222 29.85 -22.33 -11.39
N ILE A 223 30.05 -21.30 -12.21
CA ILE A 223 30.97 -20.18 -11.94
C ILE A 223 30.19 -19.05 -11.28
N PRO A 224 30.70 -18.44 -10.20
CA PRO A 224 30.05 -17.30 -9.57
C PRO A 224 29.80 -16.15 -10.54
N TYR A 225 28.56 -15.67 -10.64
CA TYR A 225 28.19 -14.55 -11.49
C TYR A 225 28.66 -13.23 -10.87
N ARG A 226 29.93 -12.89 -11.11
CA ARG A 226 30.57 -11.67 -10.63
C ARG A 226 31.59 -11.15 -11.62
N ARG A 227 31.73 -9.83 -11.72
CA ARG A 227 32.74 -9.14 -12.51
C ARG A 227 33.38 -8.08 -11.62
N GLY A 228 34.72 -8.00 -11.64
CA GLY A 228 35.47 -7.00 -10.92
C GLY A 228 36.25 -6.12 -11.91
N TYR A 229 36.33 -4.82 -11.61
CA TYR A 229 37.17 -3.86 -12.33
C TYR A 229 38.20 -3.29 -11.37
N LEU A 230 39.44 -3.30 -11.77
CA LEU A 230 40.52 -2.62 -11.07
C LEU A 230 40.79 -1.30 -11.76
N LEU A 231 40.55 -0.20 -11.08
CA LEU A 231 40.88 1.13 -11.54
C LEU A 231 42.21 1.52 -10.90
N TYR A 232 43.17 1.87 -11.73
CA TYR A 232 44.49 2.30 -11.27
C TYR A 232 44.95 3.52 -12.08
N GLY A 233 45.78 4.36 -11.47
CA GLY A 233 46.30 5.58 -12.09
C GLY A 233 47.07 6.42 -11.08
N GLN A 234 47.53 7.56 -11.53
CA GLN A 234 48.13 8.55 -10.63
C GLN A 234 47.02 9.18 -9.78
N PRO A 235 47.26 9.45 -8.50
CA PRO A 235 46.32 10.11 -7.61
C PRO A 235 46.01 11.54 -8.04
#